data_4c70f3375304a8b7e65f99d1566d3784
#
_entry.id   4c70f3375304a8b7e65f99d1566d3784
#
_cell.length_a   1.000
_cell.length_b   1.000
_cell.length_c   1.000
_cell.angle_alpha   90.00
_cell.angle_beta   90.00
_cell.angle_gamma   90.00
#
_symmetry.space_group_name_H-M   'P 1'
#
loop_
_entity.id
_entity.type
_entity.pdbx_description
1 polymer ?
#
loop_
_entity_poly.entity_id
_entity_poly.type
_entity_poly.pdbx_seq_one_letter_code
_entity_poly.pdbx_strand_id
1 'polypeptide(L)'
;MPILPPLPRPQRRRIHKIIHATRDKGHARRLMAILLLHEGRTITDVHHLTGAARSTIGRWLRWYRDEGVGALEALPAGRAPILPVAKIVTLLVLLMQFSPQDFGYQRSRWCTELLAIKINRLMGLNMAASTLRRWLPHMGIVWRRPVPTLRIKDPAYQEKMANIDAALARCDADNPVFYEDEVDIDLNPKLGADWMFRAQQKRVVTPGKNAKHYLAGVLHAGNGRVLYVSGIKKNSSLFIAMLEKLRRHYRRAKTITLILDNYIIHKSKQTERWLKKNPKFCLVFQPVYSPWVNHIERLWHKLHETITRNHQCRGMANLLARVKHFMDTVSPFPGNGYGTAKV
;
A
#
# COMPACT_ATOMS: atom_id res chain seq x y z
N MET A 1 51.59 -26.26 -24.79
CA MET A 1 50.18 -26.58 -25.16
C MET A 1 49.24 -25.72 -24.34
N PRO A 2 48.16 -25.14 -24.90
CA PRO A 2 47.22 -24.36 -24.13
C PRO A 2 46.60 -25.22 -23.03
N ILE A 3 46.48 -24.67 -21.83
CA ILE A 3 45.91 -25.36 -20.65
C ILE A 3 44.41 -25.71 -20.84
N LEU A 4 43.73 -24.92 -21.66
CA LEU A 4 42.35 -25.14 -22.04
C LEU A 4 42.25 -25.10 -23.58
N PRO A 5 41.58 -26.09 -24.23
CA PRO A 5 41.38 -26.01 -25.67
C PRO A 5 40.54 -24.79 -26.05
N PRO A 6 40.65 -24.31 -27.33
CA PRO A 6 39.91 -23.15 -27.79
C PRO A 6 38.42 -23.33 -27.65
N LEU A 7 37.74 -22.38 -26.96
CA LEU A 7 36.30 -22.41 -26.78
C LEU A 7 35.55 -21.98 -28.04
N PRO A 8 34.49 -22.68 -28.46
CA PRO A 8 33.65 -22.27 -29.57
C PRO A 8 33.06 -20.88 -29.37
N ARG A 9 32.90 -20.13 -30.46
CA ARG A 9 32.34 -18.74 -30.44
C ARG A 9 31.02 -18.60 -29.67
N PRO A 10 30.05 -19.52 -29.77
CA PRO A 10 28.79 -19.45 -29.01
C PRO A 10 29.03 -19.54 -27.50
N GLN A 11 29.96 -20.39 -27.05
CA GLN A 11 30.27 -20.59 -25.65
C GLN A 11 30.97 -19.36 -25.05
N ARG A 12 31.90 -18.75 -25.77
CA ARG A 12 32.52 -17.46 -25.37
C ARG A 12 31.48 -16.34 -25.23
N ARG A 13 30.57 -16.19 -26.21
CA ARG A 13 29.49 -15.21 -26.13
C ARG A 13 28.59 -15.43 -24.91
N ARG A 14 28.26 -16.71 -24.62
CA ARG A 14 27.47 -17.07 -23.43
C ARG A 14 28.17 -16.63 -22.15
N ILE A 15 29.48 -16.92 -22.01
CA ILE A 15 30.28 -16.55 -20.85
C ILE A 15 30.31 -15.02 -20.69
N HIS A 16 30.59 -14.26 -21.75
CA HIS A 16 30.55 -12.79 -21.71
C HIS A 16 29.17 -12.26 -21.27
N LYS A 17 28.09 -12.81 -21.81
CA LYS A 17 26.72 -12.43 -21.43
C LYS A 17 26.47 -12.65 -19.94
N ILE A 18 26.95 -13.77 -19.38
CA ILE A 18 26.83 -14.07 -17.96
C ILE A 18 27.67 -13.08 -17.12
N ILE A 19 28.90 -12.78 -17.51
CA ILE A 19 29.77 -11.82 -16.82
C ILE A 19 29.10 -10.46 -16.72
N HIS A 20 28.49 -9.96 -17.81
CA HIS A 20 27.81 -8.68 -17.82
C HIS A 20 26.51 -8.66 -17.01
N ALA A 21 25.83 -9.81 -16.90
CA ALA A 21 24.55 -9.93 -16.21
C ALA A 21 24.70 -10.20 -14.69
N THR A 22 25.78 -10.87 -14.29
CA THR A 22 25.92 -11.29 -12.88
C THR A 22 26.32 -10.14 -11.97
N ARG A 23 25.72 -10.11 -10.76
CA ARG A 23 26.12 -9.24 -9.66
C ARG A 23 27.12 -9.91 -8.70
N ASP A 24 27.36 -11.22 -8.86
CA ASP A 24 28.34 -11.98 -8.08
C ASP A 24 29.73 -11.75 -8.66
N LYS A 25 30.54 -10.90 -7.98
CA LYS A 25 31.93 -10.64 -8.33
C LYS A 25 32.79 -11.91 -8.35
N GLY A 26 32.50 -12.87 -7.47
CA GLY A 26 33.20 -14.16 -7.42
C GLY A 26 32.90 -15.01 -8.64
N HIS A 27 31.64 -15.07 -9.08
CA HIS A 27 31.23 -15.78 -10.31
C HIS A 27 31.86 -15.12 -11.55
N ALA A 28 31.77 -13.80 -11.69
CA ALA A 28 32.41 -13.07 -12.77
C ALA A 28 33.92 -13.36 -12.84
N ARG A 29 34.59 -13.33 -11.70
CA ARG A 29 36.05 -13.64 -11.58
C ARG A 29 36.39 -15.05 -12.02
N ARG A 30 35.57 -16.06 -11.67
CA ARG A 30 35.76 -17.46 -12.12
C ARG A 30 35.62 -17.60 -13.63
N LEU A 31 34.59 -16.96 -14.20
CA LEU A 31 34.34 -16.94 -15.64
C LEU A 31 35.45 -16.23 -16.43
N MET A 32 35.95 -15.09 -15.92
CA MET A 32 37.10 -14.38 -16.49
C MET A 32 38.35 -15.24 -16.51
N ALA A 33 38.60 -16.00 -15.43
CA ALA A 33 39.75 -16.90 -15.38
C ALA A 33 39.70 -17.97 -16.48
N ILE A 34 38.54 -18.53 -16.78
CA ILE A 34 38.36 -19.51 -17.87
C ILE A 34 38.57 -18.88 -19.25
N LEU A 35 38.10 -17.64 -19.49
CA LEU A 35 38.36 -16.93 -20.76
C LEU A 35 39.85 -16.64 -20.96
N LEU A 36 40.59 -16.23 -19.93
CA LEU A 36 42.00 -15.98 -20.00
C LEU A 36 42.80 -17.26 -20.29
N LEU A 37 42.43 -18.40 -19.67
CA LEU A 37 43.03 -19.70 -19.94
C LEU A 37 42.74 -20.17 -21.38
N HIS A 38 41.56 -19.90 -21.91
CA HIS A 38 41.17 -20.18 -23.31
C HIS A 38 42.04 -19.33 -24.29
N GLU A 39 42.40 -18.08 -23.95
CA GLU A 39 43.31 -17.21 -24.73
C GLU A 39 44.75 -17.65 -24.70
N GLY A 40 45.06 -18.75 -24.03
CA GLY A 40 46.43 -19.30 -23.93
C GLY A 40 47.25 -18.73 -22.79
N ARG A 41 46.65 -17.93 -21.88
CA ARG A 41 47.38 -17.45 -20.69
C ARG A 41 47.70 -18.59 -19.75
N THR A 42 48.84 -18.47 -19.09
CA THR A 42 49.29 -19.46 -18.08
C THR A 42 48.49 -19.29 -16.77
N ILE A 43 48.45 -20.31 -15.91
CA ILE A 43 47.84 -20.21 -14.57
C ILE A 43 48.50 -19.09 -13.76
N THR A 44 49.78 -18.84 -13.98
CA THR A 44 50.52 -17.75 -13.32
C THR A 44 50.03 -16.39 -13.78
N ASP A 45 49.83 -16.20 -15.10
CA ASP A 45 49.29 -14.95 -15.64
C ASP A 45 47.86 -14.69 -15.09
N VAL A 46 47.04 -15.72 -15.10
CA VAL A 46 45.64 -15.64 -14.56
C VAL A 46 45.66 -15.35 -13.05
N HIS A 47 46.63 -15.91 -12.32
CA HIS A 47 46.83 -15.56 -10.89
C HIS A 47 47.08 -14.05 -10.72
N HIS A 48 48.02 -13.49 -11.47
CA HIS A 48 48.37 -12.06 -11.40
C HIS A 48 47.16 -11.17 -11.83
N LEU A 49 46.49 -11.54 -12.89
CA LEU A 49 45.31 -10.75 -13.40
C LEU A 49 44.08 -10.82 -12.51
N THR A 50 43.81 -12.00 -11.95
CA THR A 50 42.58 -12.20 -11.17
C THR A 50 42.77 -12.09 -9.66
N GLY A 51 44.03 -12.15 -9.17
CA GLY A 51 44.34 -12.22 -7.75
C GLY A 51 43.88 -13.53 -7.06
N ALA A 52 43.52 -14.56 -7.82
CA ALA A 52 43.12 -15.85 -7.25
C ALA A 52 44.36 -16.76 -7.10
N ALA A 53 44.45 -17.53 -6.02
CA ALA A 53 45.56 -18.49 -5.84
C ALA A 53 45.61 -19.49 -6.99
N ARG A 54 46.81 -19.91 -7.41
CA ARG A 54 47.01 -20.86 -8.51
C ARG A 54 46.23 -22.18 -8.31
N SER A 55 46.19 -22.71 -7.09
CA SER A 55 45.40 -23.87 -6.72
C SER A 55 43.91 -23.67 -6.90
N THR A 56 43.43 -22.45 -6.63
CA THR A 56 42.04 -22.07 -6.82
C THR A 56 41.66 -22.01 -8.31
N ILE A 57 42.54 -21.44 -9.15
CA ILE A 57 42.35 -21.41 -10.61
C ILE A 57 42.35 -22.83 -11.17
N GLY A 58 43.24 -23.71 -10.72
CA GLY A 58 43.29 -25.13 -11.10
C GLY A 58 41.97 -25.86 -10.73
N ARG A 59 41.38 -25.52 -9.56
CA ARG A 59 40.09 -26.07 -9.13
C ARG A 59 38.95 -25.56 -10.02
N TRP A 60 38.91 -24.28 -10.37
CA TRP A 60 37.93 -23.72 -11.28
C TRP A 60 38.00 -24.33 -12.67
N LEU A 61 39.24 -24.56 -13.17
CA LEU A 61 39.45 -25.22 -14.44
C LEU A 61 38.91 -26.66 -14.43
N ARG A 62 39.13 -27.39 -13.32
CA ARG A 62 38.60 -28.75 -13.15
C ARG A 62 37.07 -28.73 -13.17
N TRP A 63 36.45 -27.90 -12.35
CA TRP A 63 34.97 -27.74 -12.33
C TRP A 63 34.39 -27.42 -13.71
N TYR A 64 35.09 -26.52 -14.42
CA TYR A 64 34.67 -26.17 -15.78
C TYR A 64 34.78 -27.36 -16.76
N ARG A 65 35.81 -28.16 -16.64
CA ARG A 65 36.00 -29.36 -17.50
C ARG A 65 35.00 -30.44 -17.20
N ASP A 66 34.65 -30.62 -15.94
CA ASP A 66 33.77 -31.72 -15.50
C ASP A 66 32.29 -31.39 -15.79
N GLU A 67 31.83 -30.19 -15.53
CA GLU A 67 30.40 -29.83 -15.55
C GLU A 67 30.11 -28.56 -16.37
N GLY A 68 31.10 -27.91 -16.96
CA GLY A 68 30.93 -26.72 -17.79
C GLY A 68 30.72 -25.44 -17.02
N VAL A 69 30.08 -24.46 -17.67
CA VAL A 69 29.89 -23.08 -17.13
C VAL A 69 29.07 -23.06 -15.85
N GLY A 70 28.09 -23.96 -15.71
CA GLY A 70 27.21 -24.04 -14.55
C GLY A 70 27.94 -24.33 -13.24
N ALA A 71 29.00 -25.16 -13.29
CA ALA A 71 29.80 -25.48 -12.11
C ALA A 71 30.58 -24.29 -11.52
N LEU A 72 30.66 -23.19 -12.26
CA LEU A 72 31.32 -21.98 -11.81
C LEU A 72 30.36 -21.02 -11.06
N GLU A 73 29.08 -21.33 -10.98
CA GLU A 73 28.17 -20.59 -10.14
C GLU A 73 28.54 -20.73 -8.66
N ALA A 74 28.25 -19.70 -7.88
CA ALA A 74 28.49 -19.76 -6.44
C ALA A 74 27.51 -20.74 -5.81
N LEU A 75 28.02 -21.79 -5.20
CA LEU A 75 27.22 -22.57 -4.27
C LEU A 75 26.79 -21.66 -3.11
N PRO A 76 25.57 -21.83 -2.57
CA PRO A 76 25.14 -21.09 -1.40
C PRO A 76 26.21 -21.21 -0.29
N ALA A 77 26.83 -20.08 0.05
CA ALA A 77 27.81 -20.06 1.11
C ALA A 77 27.11 -20.24 2.46
N GLY A 78 27.63 -21.09 3.31
CA GLY A 78 27.16 -21.27 4.68
C GLY A 78 26.93 -22.72 5.06
N ARG A 79 26.78 -22.93 6.36
CA ARG A 79 26.36 -24.22 6.92
C ARG A 79 24.90 -24.48 6.58
N ALA A 80 24.56 -25.70 6.20
CA ALA A 80 23.16 -26.10 6.03
C ALA A 80 22.33 -25.71 7.28
N PRO A 81 21.10 -25.20 7.09
CA PRO A 81 20.26 -24.80 8.21
C PRO A 81 20.01 -26.02 9.13
N ILE A 82 20.32 -25.86 10.42
CA ILE A 82 20.06 -26.92 11.42
C ILE A 82 18.54 -27.10 11.62
N LEU A 83 17.77 -26.01 11.43
CA LEU A 83 16.34 -26.00 11.63
C LEU A 83 15.63 -26.46 10.33
N PRO A 84 14.58 -27.30 10.44
CA PRO A 84 13.84 -27.81 9.30
C PRO A 84 12.93 -26.72 8.70
N VAL A 85 13.51 -25.79 7.91
CA VAL A 85 12.87 -24.58 7.39
C VAL A 85 11.56 -24.89 6.68
N ALA A 86 11.53 -25.88 5.78
CA ALA A 86 10.32 -26.25 5.04
C ALA A 86 9.14 -26.63 5.96
N LYS A 87 9.41 -27.46 6.99
CA LYS A 87 8.37 -27.85 7.96
C LYS A 87 7.89 -26.66 8.80
N ILE A 88 8.80 -25.73 9.15
CA ILE A 88 8.45 -24.49 9.87
C ILE A 88 7.56 -23.61 9.01
N VAL A 89 7.84 -23.45 7.71
CA VAL A 89 6.99 -22.69 6.77
C VAL A 89 5.59 -23.27 6.71
N THR A 90 5.46 -24.58 6.51
CA THR A 90 4.16 -25.26 6.47
C THR A 90 3.37 -25.02 7.75
N LEU A 91 4.03 -25.16 8.92
CA LEU A 91 3.39 -24.92 10.19
C LEU A 91 2.99 -23.45 10.38
N LEU A 92 3.80 -22.51 9.94
CA LEU A 92 3.46 -21.07 9.97
C LEU A 92 2.23 -20.76 9.12
N VAL A 93 2.15 -21.32 7.90
CA VAL A 93 0.97 -21.14 7.03
C VAL A 93 -0.30 -21.66 7.73
N LEU A 94 -0.23 -22.80 8.40
CA LEU A 94 -1.36 -23.33 9.18
C LEU A 94 -1.70 -22.43 10.37
N LEU A 95 -0.72 -22.02 11.17
CA LEU A 95 -0.95 -21.15 12.34
C LEU A 95 -1.56 -19.80 11.96
N MET A 96 -1.22 -19.25 10.78
CA MET A 96 -1.78 -17.99 10.31
C MET A 96 -3.28 -18.07 9.94
N GLN A 97 -3.85 -19.28 9.78
CA GLN A 97 -5.28 -19.45 9.55
C GLN A 97 -6.10 -19.30 10.85
N PHE A 98 -5.45 -19.36 11.98
CA PHE A 98 -6.06 -19.35 13.31
C PHE A 98 -5.56 -18.19 14.16
N SER A 99 -6.34 -17.82 15.17
CA SER A 99 -5.89 -16.88 16.19
C SER A 99 -5.12 -17.61 17.31
N PRO A 100 -4.26 -16.93 18.08
CA PRO A 100 -3.67 -17.54 19.28
C PRO A 100 -4.69 -18.05 20.27
N GLN A 101 -5.87 -17.42 20.34
CA GLN A 101 -6.96 -17.80 21.23
C GLN A 101 -7.48 -19.22 20.97
N ASP A 102 -7.46 -19.65 19.69
CA ASP A 102 -7.85 -21.01 19.29
C ASP A 102 -6.91 -22.09 19.88
N PHE A 103 -5.75 -21.66 20.35
CA PHE A 103 -4.76 -22.52 21.02
C PHE A 103 -4.66 -22.27 22.53
N GLY A 104 -5.65 -21.59 23.13
CA GLY A 104 -5.72 -21.32 24.57
C GLY A 104 -4.88 -20.13 25.06
N TYR A 105 -4.35 -19.30 24.18
CA TYR A 105 -3.65 -18.09 24.58
C TYR A 105 -4.64 -16.92 24.75
N GLN A 106 -4.36 -16.02 25.70
CA GLN A 106 -5.22 -14.83 25.89
C GLN A 106 -5.09 -13.77 24.78
N ARG A 107 -3.97 -13.76 24.04
CA ARG A 107 -3.73 -12.80 22.97
C ARG A 107 -4.57 -13.11 21.74
N SER A 108 -5.15 -12.07 21.12
CA SER A 108 -5.94 -12.17 19.89
C SER A 108 -5.12 -12.17 18.60
N ARG A 109 -3.82 -11.89 18.68
CA ARG A 109 -2.93 -11.82 17.52
C ARG A 109 -1.56 -12.44 17.79
N TRP A 110 -1.01 -13.07 16.78
CA TRP A 110 0.33 -13.62 16.84
C TRP A 110 1.40 -12.53 17.00
N CYS A 111 2.41 -12.81 17.77
CA CYS A 111 3.69 -12.11 17.77
C CYS A 111 4.80 -13.14 17.58
N THR A 112 5.98 -12.69 17.21
CA THR A 112 7.11 -13.59 16.93
C THR A 112 7.50 -14.46 18.12
N GLU A 113 7.37 -13.95 19.33
CA GLU A 113 7.64 -14.66 20.59
C GLU A 113 6.65 -15.84 20.75
N LEU A 114 5.37 -15.57 20.59
CA LEU A 114 4.33 -16.59 20.74
C LEU A 114 4.37 -17.64 19.64
N LEU A 115 4.65 -17.22 18.40
CA LEU A 115 4.88 -18.14 17.28
C LEU A 115 6.09 -19.05 17.54
N ALA A 116 7.22 -18.48 18.01
CA ALA A 116 8.40 -19.27 18.35
C ALA A 116 8.12 -20.29 19.44
N ILE A 117 7.43 -19.89 20.54
CA ILE A 117 7.01 -20.79 21.61
C ILE A 117 6.14 -21.93 21.05
N LYS A 118 5.14 -21.60 20.23
CA LYS A 118 4.23 -22.62 19.69
C LYS A 118 4.94 -23.59 18.75
N ILE A 119 5.78 -23.08 17.84
CA ILE A 119 6.57 -23.90 16.91
C ILE A 119 7.54 -24.80 17.67
N ASN A 120 8.28 -24.25 18.63
CA ASN A 120 9.22 -24.99 19.45
C ASN A 120 8.53 -26.15 20.18
N ARG A 121 7.36 -25.86 20.78
CA ARG A 121 6.57 -26.89 21.47
C ARG A 121 6.06 -28.00 20.54
N LEU A 122 5.60 -27.64 19.33
CA LEU A 122 5.05 -28.60 18.39
C LEU A 122 6.12 -29.45 17.70
N MET A 123 7.31 -28.91 17.51
CA MET A 123 8.38 -29.55 16.73
C MET A 123 9.59 -30.02 17.58
N GLY A 124 9.55 -29.82 18.90
CA GLY A 124 10.67 -30.13 19.78
C GLY A 124 11.93 -29.30 19.47
N LEU A 125 11.76 -28.05 19.04
CA LEU A 125 12.86 -27.17 18.66
C LEU A 125 13.17 -26.15 19.75
N ASN A 126 14.34 -25.50 19.62
CA ASN A 126 14.74 -24.36 20.44
C ASN A 126 15.14 -23.18 19.54
N MET A 127 14.16 -22.59 18.88
CA MET A 127 14.35 -21.45 17.97
C MET A 127 14.04 -20.15 18.71
N ALA A 128 14.96 -19.18 18.62
CA ALA A 128 14.72 -17.84 19.17
C ALA A 128 13.71 -17.06 18.32
N ALA A 129 12.88 -16.24 18.97
CA ALA A 129 11.93 -15.34 18.29
C ALA A 129 12.62 -14.39 17.30
N SER A 130 13.85 -13.95 17.59
CA SER A 130 14.66 -13.11 16.68
C SER A 130 15.01 -13.82 15.37
N THR A 131 15.28 -15.13 15.41
CA THR A 131 15.50 -15.95 14.23
C THR A 131 14.24 -16.01 13.37
N LEU A 132 13.10 -16.28 13.99
CA LEU A 132 11.81 -16.29 13.29
C LEU A 132 11.50 -14.91 12.69
N ARG A 133 11.69 -13.82 13.43
CA ARG A 133 11.45 -12.44 12.94
C ARG A 133 12.27 -12.12 11.69
N ARG A 134 13.52 -12.60 11.62
CA ARG A 134 14.38 -12.43 10.44
C ARG A 134 13.92 -13.26 9.25
N TRP A 135 13.33 -14.45 9.50
CA TRP A 135 12.90 -15.36 8.43
C TRP A 135 11.55 -15.01 7.82
N LEU A 136 10.60 -14.51 8.61
CA LEU A 136 9.23 -14.21 8.15
C LEU A 136 9.17 -13.41 6.83
N PRO A 137 9.94 -12.30 6.64
CA PRO A 137 9.93 -11.56 5.37
C PRO A 137 10.42 -12.38 4.18
N HIS A 138 11.44 -13.23 4.36
CA HIS A 138 11.95 -14.10 3.30
C HIS A 138 10.95 -15.20 2.90
N MET A 139 10.01 -15.53 3.78
CA MET A 139 8.91 -16.45 3.54
C MET A 139 7.66 -15.76 2.99
N GLY A 140 7.72 -14.45 2.68
CA GLY A 140 6.58 -13.65 2.24
C GLY A 140 5.60 -13.26 3.35
N ILE A 141 5.91 -13.57 4.62
CA ILE A 141 5.06 -13.23 5.77
C ILE A 141 5.50 -11.87 6.31
N VAL A 142 4.60 -10.89 6.21
CA VAL A 142 4.88 -9.50 6.60
C VAL A 142 3.87 -9.00 7.63
N TRP A 143 4.32 -8.09 8.49
CA TRP A 143 3.46 -7.44 9.46
C TRP A 143 2.64 -6.34 8.79
N ARG A 144 1.31 -6.52 8.70
CA ARG A 144 0.40 -5.55 8.11
C ARG A 144 -0.80 -5.30 9.00
N ARG A 145 -1.40 -4.13 8.87
CA ARG A 145 -2.68 -3.83 9.51
C ARG A 145 -3.79 -4.61 8.80
N PRO A 146 -4.60 -5.40 9.52
CA PRO A 146 -5.74 -6.10 8.91
C PRO A 146 -6.80 -5.09 8.46
N VAL A 147 -7.55 -5.46 7.42
CA VAL A 147 -8.73 -4.72 6.98
C VAL A 147 -9.94 -5.31 7.73
N PRO A 148 -10.81 -4.47 8.30
CA PRO A 148 -12.03 -4.96 8.93
C PRO A 148 -12.93 -5.63 7.89
N THR A 149 -13.44 -6.80 8.22
CA THR A 149 -14.44 -7.52 7.42
C THR A 149 -15.70 -7.69 8.28
N LEU A 150 -16.82 -7.30 7.73
CA LEU A 150 -18.09 -7.38 8.47
C LEU A 150 -18.58 -8.81 8.53
N ARG A 151 -19.01 -9.19 9.73
CA ARG A 151 -19.65 -10.49 9.97
C ARG A 151 -21.07 -10.52 9.38
N ILE A 152 -21.77 -9.39 9.42
CA ILE A 152 -23.12 -9.23 8.86
C ILE A 152 -22.99 -8.48 7.55
N LYS A 153 -23.32 -9.14 6.45
CA LYS A 153 -23.41 -8.51 5.13
C LYS A 153 -24.78 -7.87 4.96
N ASP A 154 -24.85 -6.75 4.27
CA ASP A 154 -26.13 -6.16 3.85
C ASP A 154 -26.88 -7.18 2.99
N PRO A 155 -28.12 -7.57 3.34
CA PRO A 155 -28.90 -8.52 2.54
C PRO A 155 -29.09 -8.07 1.09
N ALA A 156 -29.18 -6.75 0.86
CA ALA A 156 -29.35 -6.14 -0.45
C ALA A 156 -28.02 -5.70 -1.08
N TYR A 157 -26.88 -6.25 -0.64
CA TYR A 157 -25.56 -5.81 -1.10
C TYR A 157 -25.41 -5.85 -2.63
N GLN A 158 -25.79 -6.97 -3.24
CA GLN A 158 -25.64 -7.15 -4.69
C GLN A 158 -26.56 -6.21 -5.47
N GLU A 159 -27.82 -6.04 -5.03
CA GLU A 159 -28.76 -5.12 -5.63
C GLU A 159 -28.28 -3.67 -5.55
N LYS A 160 -27.81 -3.24 -4.38
CA LYS A 160 -27.24 -1.89 -4.19
C LYS A 160 -26.02 -1.65 -5.04
N MET A 161 -25.10 -2.64 -5.14
CA MET A 161 -23.94 -2.53 -6.02
C MET A 161 -24.36 -2.45 -7.49
N ALA A 162 -25.30 -3.26 -7.94
CA ALA A 162 -25.83 -3.19 -9.30
C ALA A 162 -26.44 -1.81 -9.62
N ASN A 163 -27.16 -1.21 -8.67
CA ASN A 163 -27.71 0.14 -8.80
C ASN A 163 -26.61 1.22 -8.90
N ILE A 164 -25.53 1.07 -8.13
CA ILE A 164 -24.35 1.95 -8.21
C ILE A 164 -23.66 1.80 -9.56
N ASP A 165 -23.41 0.57 -10.01
CA ASP A 165 -22.75 0.29 -11.30
C ASP A 165 -23.62 0.82 -12.47
N ALA A 166 -24.92 0.65 -12.42
CA ALA A 166 -25.86 1.20 -13.40
C ALA A 166 -25.85 2.75 -13.41
N ALA A 167 -25.72 3.38 -12.24
CA ALA A 167 -25.60 4.83 -12.15
C ALA A 167 -24.26 5.30 -12.75
N LEU A 168 -23.16 4.64 -12.44
CA LEU A 168 -21.83 4.96 -12.96
C LEU A 168 -21.76 4.78 -14.48
N ALA A 169 -22.37 3.75 -15.02
CA ALA A 169 -22.43 3.50 -16.48
C ALA A 169 -23.21 4.57 -17.26
N ARG A 170 -24.13 5.29 -16.61
CA ARG A 170 -24.89 6.40 -17.20
C ARG A 170 -24.22 7.77 -17.01
N CYS A 171 -23.04 7.82 -16.40
CA CYS A 171 -22.36 9.08 -16.09
C CYS A 171 -21.89 9.78 -17.36
N ASP A 172 -22.54 10.87 -17.71
CA ASP A 172 -22.20 11.75 -18.84
C ASP A 172 -22.39 13.24 -18.47
N ALA A 173 -22.33 14.11 -19.47
CA ALA A 173 -22.50 15.55 -19.30
C ALA A 173 -23.93 15.95 -18.89
N ASP A 174 -24.95 15.21 -19.36
CA ASP A 174 -26.34 15.44 -19.07
C ASP A 174 -26.78 14.76 -17.77
N ASN A 175 -26.10 13.69 -17.38
CA ASN A 175 -26.42 12.83 -16.24
C ASN A 175 -25.20 12.64 -15.31
N PRO A 176 -24.67 13.72 -14.70
CA PRO A 176 -23.52 13.63 -13.81
C PRO A 176 -23.80 12.78 -12.57
N VAL A 177 -22.81 11.97 -12.19
CA VAL A 177 -22.83 11.10 -11.02
C VAL A 177 -21.75 11.51 -10.05
N PHE A 178 -22.09 11.58 -8.78
CA PHE A 178 -21.20 12.02 -7.71
C PHE A 178 -21.17 11.01 -6.56
N TYR A 179 -20.00 10.88 -5.96
CA TYR A 179 -19.84 10.35 -4.60
C TYR A 179 -20.01 11.51 -3.63
N GLU A 180 -20.80 11.34 -2.60
CA GLU A 180 -21.09 12.36 -1.59
C GLU A 180 -20.79 11.85 -0.19
N ASP A 181 -20.27 12.73 0.68
CA ASP A 181 -20.03 12.44 2.08
C ASP A 181 -19.69 13.73 2.86
N GLU A 182 -19.77 13.65 4.20
CA GLU A 182 -19.38 14.72 5.10
C GLU A 182 -18.14 14.35 5.93
N VAL A 183 -17.24 15.33 6.06
CA VAL A 183 -16.03 15.19 6.87
C VAL A 183 -16.01 16.17 8.03
N ASP A 184 -15.55 15.69 9.18
CA ASP A 184 -15.33 16.48 10.41
C ASP A 184 -13.95 17.15 10.36
N ILE A 185 -13.93 18.46 10.60
CA ILE A 185 -12.72 19.24 10.80
C ILE A 185 -12.63 19.60 12.27
N ASP A 186 -11.73 18.93 12.97
CA ASP A 186 -11.47 19.15 14.40
C ASP A 186 -10.33 20.15 14.60
N LEU A 187 -10.51 21.09 15.51
CA LEU A 187 -9.46 22.04 15.88
C LEU A 187 -8.30 21.35 16.62
N ASN A 188 -8.58 20.31 17.38
CA ASN A 188 -7.51 19.43 17.89
C ASN A 188 -6.97 18.56 16.77
N PRO A 189 -5.65 18.58 16.49
CA PRO A 189 -5.08 17.85 15.39
C PRO A 189 -5.23 16.34 15.56
N LYS A 190 -5.57 15.65 14.49
CA LYS A 190 -5.42 14.19 14.42
C LYS A 190 -3.92 13.87 14.41
N LEU A 191 -3.45 13.07 15.37
CA LEU A 191 -2.03 12.70 15.42
C LEU A 191 -1.71 11.65 14.36
N GLY A 192 -0.65 11.89 13.60
CA GLY A 192 -0.09 10.97 12.62
C GLY A 192 1.41 10.78 12.81
N ALA A 193 1.96 9.75 12.17
CA ALA A 193 3.40 9.53 12.13
C ALA A 193 4.12 10.73 11.49
N ASP A 194 5.30 11.06 12.01
CA ASP A 194 6.12 12.16 11.52
C ASP A 194 7.62 11.79 11.66
N TRP A 195 8.47 12.48 10.93
CA TRP A 195 9.91 12.30 11.04
C TRP A 195 10.44 12.97 12.30
N MET A 196 11.24 12.21 13.06
CA MET A 196 11.90 12.69 14.28
C MET A 196 13.22 11.95 14.49
N PHE A 197 14.14 12.56 15.22
CA PHE A 197 15.39 11.90 15.58
C PHE A 197 15.13 10.70 16.49
N ARG A 198 15.98 9.69 16.39
CA ARG A 198 15.91 8.50 17.27
C ARG A 198 16.00 8.96 18.75
N ALA A 199 15.19 8.35 19.60
CA ALA A 199 15.05 8.67 21.02
C ALA A 199 14.48 10.06 21.34
N GLN A 200 13.98 10.80 20.34
CA GLN A 200 13.23 12.05 20.57
C GLN A 200 11.75 11.82 20.27
N GLN A 201 10.89 12.52 21.02
CA GLN A 201 9.44 12.47 20.81
C GLN A 201 8.94 13.86 20.41
N LYS A 202 8.50 14.00 19.16
CA LYS A 202 7.87 15.24 18.68
C LYS A 202 6.56 15.49 19.41
N ARG A 203 6.37 16.70 19.86
CA ARG A 203 5.14 17.15 20.54
C ARG A 203 4.36 18.06 19.61
N VAL A 204 3.06 17.80 19.47
CA VAL A 204 2.13 18.64 18.72
C VAL A 204 1.29 19.42 19.74
N VAL A 205 1.38 20.75 19.69
CA VAL A 205 0.61 21.61 20.57
C VAL A 205 -0.85 21.54 20.16
N THR A 206 -1.72 21.20 21.10
CA THR A 206 -3.17 21.15 20.89
C THR A 206 -3.84 22.29 21.63
N PRO A 207 -4.90 22.92 21.06
CA PRO A 207 -5.66 23.97 21.72
C PRO A 207 -6.36 23.56 23.02
N GLY A 208 -6.50 22.24 23.27
CA GLY A 208 -7.15 21.70 24.45
C GLY A 208 -8.68 21.60 24.30
N LYS A 209 -9.36 22.72 24.18
CA LYS A 209 -10.80 22.75 23.90
C LYS A 209 -11.04 22.48 22.41
N ASN A 210 -11.61 21.33 22.07
CA ASN A 210 -11.91 21.00 20.69
C ASN A 210 -13.11 21.82 20.18
N ALA A 211 -12.97 22.42 19.01
CA ALA A 211 -14.07 22.95 18.21
C ALA A 211 -14.19 22.13 16.93
N LYS A 212 -15.41 21.96 16.43
CA LYS A 212 -15.68 21.20 15.22
C LYS A 212 -16.29 22.08 14.14
N HIS A 213 -15.94 21.80 12.93
CA HIS A 213 -16.56 22.31 11.71
C HIS A 213 -16.77 21.16 10.74
N TYR A 214 -17.70 21.29 9.79
CA TYR A 214 -18.05 20.20 8.91
C TYR A 214 -18.00 20.65 7.45
N LEU A 215 -17.57 19.75 6.58
CA LEU A 215 -17.71 19.93 5.14
C LEU A 215 -18.64 18.85 4.61
N ALA A 216 -19.58 19.21 3.75
CA ALA A 216 -20.22 18.28 2.85
C ALA A 216 -19.59 18.46 1.48
N GLY A 217 -19.18 17.38 0.85
CA GLY A 217 -18.48 17.40 -0.42
C GLY A 217 -18.99 16.37 -1.40
N VAL A 218 -18.76 16.65 -2.68
CA VAL A 218 -19.03 15.72 -3.76
C VAL A 218 -17.84 15.57 -4.68
N LEU A 219 -17.61 14.35 -5.13
CA LEU A 219 -16.60 13.99 -6.12
C LEU A 219 -17.30 13.44 -7.36
N HIS A 220 -17.15 14.11 -8.49
CA HIS A 220 -17.70 13.66 -9.76
C HIS A 220 -17.01 12.37 -10.23
N ALA A 221 -17.80 11.32 -10.45
CA ALA A 221 -17.27 9.98 -10.76
C ALA A 221 -16.48 9.92 -12.07
N GLY A 222 -16.89 10.69 -13.10
CA GLY A 222 -16.27 10.64 -14.42
C GLY A 222 -15.02 11.52 -14.57
N ASN A 223 -15.03 12.75 -14.03
CA ASN A 223 -13.97 13.74 -14.28
C ASN A 223 -13.20 14.20 -13.04
N GLY A 224 -13.54 13.67 -11.85
CA GLY A 224 -12.84 13.99 -10.62
C GLY A 224 -13.11 15.40 -10.07
N ARG A 225 -14.07 16.14 -10.61
CA ARG A 225 -14.39 17.48 -10.11
C ARG A 225 -14.92 17.42 -8.69
N VAL A 226 -14.39 18.29 -7.84
CA VAL A 226 -14.76 18.39 -6.42
C VAL A 226 -15.59 19.66 -6.22
N LEU A 227 -16.72 19.53 -5.53
CA LEU A 227 -17.46 20.66 -5.00
C LEU A 227 -17.72 20.40 -3.51
N TYR A 228 -17.78 21.46 -2.71
CA TYR A 228 -18.01 21.33 -1.28
C TYR A 228 -18.72 22.55 -0.72
N VAL A 229 -19.36 22.37 0.42
CA VAL A 229 -19.90 23.42 1.28
C VAL A 229 -19.40 23.22 2.69
N SER A 230 -19.43 24.26 3.52
CA SER A 230 -18.99 24.15 4.91
C SER A 230 -20.07 24.65 5.87
N GLY A 231 -20.09 24.11 7.09
CA GLY A 231 -21.07 24.46 8.11
C GLY A 231 -20.61 24.09 9.52
N ILE A 232 -21.29 24.66 10.49
CA ILE A 232 -21.01 24.45 11.93
C ILE A 232 -21.71 23.20 12.50
N LYS A 233 -22.61 22.57 11.73
CA LYS A 233 -23.34 21.37 12.14
C LYS A 233 -23.44 20.39 10.98
N LYS A 234 -23.21 19.11 11.24
CA LYS A 234 -23.51 18.01 10.31
C LYS A 234 -25.00 17.67 10.42
N ASN A 235 -25.80 18.27 9.54
CA ASN A 235 -27.25 18.14 9.55
C ASN A 235 -27.84 18.22 8.12
N SER A 236 -29.14 18.00 8.00
CA SER A 236 -29.84 18.06 6.72
C SER A 236 -29.73 19.41 6.01
N SER A 237 -29.56 20.51 6.75
CA SER A 237 -29.36 21.84 6.14
C SER A 237 -28.02 21.94 5.41
N LEU A 238 -26.95 21.34 5.96
CA LEU A 238 -25.64 21.28 5.31
C LEU A 238 -25.72 20.44 4.02
N PHE A 239 -26.37 19.27 4.10
CA PHE A 239 -26.57 18.41 2.93
C PHE A 239 -27.39 19.12 1.85
N ILE A 240 -28.51 19.77 2.21
CA ILE A 240 -29.34 20.52 1.26
C ILE A 240 -28.55 21.69 0.64
N ALA A 241 -27.69 22.38 1.41
CA ALA A 241 -26.81 23.42 0.86
C ALA A 241 -25.86 22.84 -0.21
N MET A 242 -25.39 21.59 -0.04
CA MET A 242 -24.59 20.88 -1.06
C MET A 242 -25.43 20.60 -2.31
N LEU A 243 -26.65 20.08 -2.15
CA LEU A 243 -27.59 19.85 -3.26
C LEU A 243 -27.89 21.14 -4.03
N GLU A 244 -28.13 22.26 -3.32
CA GLU A 244 -28.34 23.59 -3.92
C GLU A 244 -27.13 24.06 -4.73
N LYS A 245 -25.90 23.81 -4.22
CA LYS A 245 -24.69 24.13 -4.94
C LYS A 245 -24.59 23.30 -6.22
N LEU A 246 -24.88 22.01 -6.18
CA LEU A 246 -24.94 21.14 -7.35
C LEU A 246 -26.00 21.61 -8.35
N ARG A 247 -27.21 21.93 -7.87
CA ARG A 247 -28.30 22.45 -8.72
C ARG A 247 -27.88 23.67 -9.49
N ARG A 248 -27.20 24.63 -8.85
CA ARG A 248 -26.71 25.86 -9.50
C ARG A 248 -25.56 25.59 -10.47
N HIS A 249 -24.72 24.61 -10.18
CA HIS A 249 -23.54 24.29 -11.01
C HIS A 249 -23.92 23.48 -12.26
N TYR A 250 -24.84 22.53 -12.10
CA TYR A 250 -25.30 21.63 -13.16
C TYR A 250 -26.75 21.95 -13.58
N ARG A 251 -26.98 23.22 -13.97
CA ARG A 251 -28.34 23.69 -14.35
C ARG A 251 -28.94 22.91 -15.52
N ARG A 252 -28.08 22.57 -16.50
CA ARG A 252 -28.48 21.88 -17.74
C ARG A 252 -28.61 20.37 -17.60
N ALA A 253 -28.15 19.79 -16.51
CA ALA A 253 -28.23 18.35 -16.29
C ALA A 253 -29.67 17.89 -16.26
N LYS A 254 -29.94 16.78 -16.94
CA LYS A 254 -31.26 16.10 -16.95
C LYS A 254 -31.46 15.37 -15.62
N THR A 255 -30.47 14.63 -15.17
CA THR A 255 -30.43 14.00 -13.85
C THR A 255 -29.13 14.33 -13.12
N ILE A 256 -29.15 14.34 -11.80
CA ILE A 256 -27.97 14.46 -10.92
C ILE A 256 -28.05 13.31 -9.93
N THR A 257 -27.17 12.34 -10.04
CA THR A 257 -27.15 11.17 -9.17
C THR A 257 -26.08 11.30 -8.10
N LEU A 258 -26.46 11.06 -6.84
CA LEU A 258 -25.54 11.02 -5.71
C LEU A 258 -25.46 9.60 -5.15
N ILE A 259 -24.25 9.06 -5.06
CA ILE A 259 -23.92 7.82 -4.37
C ILE A 259 -23.47 8.23 -2.97
N LEU A 260 -24.20 7.82 -1.94
CA LEU A 260 -24.01 8.27 -0.56
C LEU A 260 -24.27 7.16 0.46
N ASP A 261 -23.88 7.39 1.69
CA ASP A 261 -24.10 6.45 2.78
C ASP A 261 -25.55 6.47 3.30
N ASN A 262 -25.84 5.61 4.28
CA ASN A 262 -27.18 5.50 4.86
C ASN A 262 -27.40 6.45 6.05
N TYR A 263 -26.63 7.53 6.16
CA TYR A 263 -26.76 8.44 7.30
C TYR A 263 -28.13 9.12 7.34
N ILE A 264 -28.64 9.32 8.55
CA ILE A 264 -30.02 9.76 8.79
C ILE A 264 -30.40 11.11 8.14
N ILE A 265 -29.43 12.00 7.93
CA ILE A 265 -29.68 13.33 7.33
C ILE A 265 -30.16 13.22 5.88
N HIS A 266 -29.73 12.19 5.15
CA HIS A 266 -30.09 11.96 3.75
C HIS A 266 -31.55 11.49 3.61
N LYS A 267 -32.11 10.88 4.67
CA LYS A 267 -33.51 10.35 4.74
C LYS A 267 -34.41 11.22 5.60
N SER A 268 -33.99 12.42 5.95
CA SER A 268 -34.77 13.30 6.80
C SER A 268 -35.99 13.88 6.04
N LYS A 269 -37.09 14.18 6.78
CA LYS A 269 -38.26 14.85 6.22
C LYS A 269 -37.91 16.14 5.48
N GLN A 270 -36.87 16.85 5.92
CA GLN A 270 -36.40 18.09 5.28
C GLN A 270 -35.76 17.79 3.91
N THR A 271 -34.92 16.79 3.84
CA THR A 271 -34.29 16.31 2.60
C THR A 271 -35.34 15.79 1.62
N GLU A 272 -36.30 14.98 2.08
CA GLU A 272 -37.36 14.45 1.25
C GLU A 272 -38.25 15.56 0.63
N ARG A 273 -38.61 16.58 1.43
CA ARG A 273 -39.39 17.74 0.93
C ARG A 273 -38.60 18.50 -0.13
N TRP A 274 -37.30 18.63 0.03
CA TRP A 274 -36.44 19.30 -0.95
C TRP A 274 -36.34 18.50 -2.25
N LEU A 275 -36.13 17.17 -2.17
CA LEU A 275 -36.05 16.26 -3.31
C LEU A 275 -37.36 16.23 -4.11
N LYS A 276 -38.51 16.21 -3.45
CA LYS A 276 -39.84 16.31 -4.11
C LYS A 276 -39.95 17.56 -4.99
N LYS A 277 -39.34 18.67 -4.59
CA LYS A 277 -39.30 19.91 -5.37
C LYS A 277 -38.21 19.93 -6.45
N ASN A 278 -37.29 18.97 -6.43
CA ASN A 278 -36.14 18.89 -7.33
C ASN A 278 -36.01 17.48 -7.92
N PRO A 279 -36.95 17.02 -8.77
CA PRO A 279 -37.05 15.63 -9.21
C PRO A 279 -35.86 15.14 -10.06
N LYS A 280 -35.00 16.04 -10.54
CA LYS A 280 -33.79 15.66 -11.25
C LYS A 280 -32.71 15.06 -10.35
N PHE A 281 -32.84 15.12 -9.03
CA PHE A 281 -31.89 14.53 -8.09
C PHE A 281 -32.27 13.09 -7.75
N CYS A 282 -31.35 12.15 -7.98
CA CYS A 282 -31.48 10.74 -7.67
C CYS A 282 -30.47 10.37 -6.57
N LEU A 283 -30.94 9.77 -5.47
CA LEU A 283 -30.09 9.26 -4.41
C LEU A 283 -29.93 7.75 -4.55
N VAL A 284 -28.69 7.28 -4.60
CA VAL A 284 -28.31 5.86 -4.64
C VAL A 284 -27.55 5.53 -3.36
N PHE A 285 -28.18 4.72 -2.49
CA PHE A 285 -27.60 4.38 -1.20
C PHE A 285 -26.62 3.23 -1.31
N GLN A 286 -25.47 3.37 -0.66
CA GLN A 286 -24.46 2.33 -0.56
C GLN A 286 -24.92 1.16 0.31
N PRO A 287 -24.33 -0.02 0.15
CA PRO A 287 -24.50 -1.10 1.11
C PRO A 287 -24.05 -0.65 2.51
N VAL A 288 -24.73 -1.14 3.54
CA VAL A 288 -24.42 -0.80 4.92
C VAL A 288 -22.97 -1.21 5.25
N TYR A 289 -22.26 -0.35 5.94
CA TYR A 289 -20.85 -0.56 6.35
C TYR A 289 -19.84 -0.82 5.22
N SER A 290 -20.03 -0.22 4.06
CA SER A 290 -19.15 -0.39 2.89
C SER A 290 -18.43 0.91 2.49
N PRO A 291 -17.59 1.51 3.36
CA PRO A 291 -16.97 2.81 3.08
C PRO A 291 -16.03 2.76 1.86
N TRP A 292 -15.48 1.60 1.53
CA TRP A 292 -14.63 1.42 0.33
C TRP A 292 -15.35 1.66 -1.00
N VAL A 293 -16.68 1.65 -1.00
CA VAL A 293 -17.51 1.97 -2.18
C VAL A 293 -17.55 3.47 -2.41
N ASN A 294 -17.39 4.28 -1.35
CA ASN A 294 -17.40 5.73 -1.45
C ASN A 294 -16.02 6.30 -1.80
N HIS A 295 -15.81 6.62 -3.05
CA HIS A 295 -14.49 7.08 -3.51
C HIS A 295 -14.08 8.46 -2.96
N ILE A 296 -15.02 9.28 -2.46
CA ILE A 296 -14.70 10.56 -1.83
C ILE A 296 -13.92 10.40 -0.52
N GLU A 297 -13.99 9.24 0.13
CA GLU A 297 -13.17 8.93 1.31
C GLU A 297 -11.66 9.08 1.05
N ARG A 298 -11.22 8.85 -0.18
CA ARG A 298 -9.81 9.08 -0.57
C ARG A 298 -9.45 10.56 -0.54
N LEU A 299 -10.39 11.43 -0.90
CA LEU A 299 -10.22 12.88 -0.80
C LEU A 299 -10.12 13.31 0.66
N TRP A 300 -10.99 12.79 1.53
CA TRP A 300 -10.94 13.06 2.96
C TRP A 300 -9.65 12.56 3.61
N HIS A 301 -9.22 11.36 3.23
CA HIS A 301 -7.94 10.84 3.68
C HIS A 301 -6.80 11.79 3.29
N LYS A 302 -6.77 12.28 2.05
CA LYS A 302 -5.76 13.23 1.58
C LYS A 302 -5.82 14.58 2.27
N LEU A 303 -7.02 15.11 2.50
CA LEU A 303 -7.23 16.32 3.29
C LEU A 303 -6.63 16.16 4.70
N HIS A 304 -6.94 15.04 5.37
CA HIS A 304 -6.39 14.77 6.69
C HIS A 304 -4.87 14.63 6.68
N GLU A 305 -4.30 13.93 5.73
CA GLU A 305 -2.83 13.78 5.61
C GLU A 305 -2.12 15.11 5.37
N THR A 306 -2.72 15.98 4.57
CA THR A 306 -2.07 17.21 4.13
C THR A 306 -2.28 18.37 5.10
N ILE A 307 -3.48 18.48 5.69
CA ILE A 307 -3.90 19.69 6.42
C ILE A 307 -4.14 19.44 7.89
N THR A 308 -4.91 18.40 8.26
CA THR A 308 -5.43 18.30 9.63
C THR A 308 -4.61 17.39 10.54
N ARG A 309 -3.69 16.57 10.00
CA ARG A 309 -2.74 15.81 10.82
C ARG A 309 -1.62 16.70 11.31
N ASN A 310 -1.30 16.59 12.59
CA ASN A 310 -0.19 17.31 13.24
C ASN A 310 -0.18 18.82 13.01
N HIS A 311 -1.32 19.44 12.64
CA HIS A 311 -1.38 20.88 12.42
C HIS A 311 -1.18 21.65 13.73
N GLN A 312 -0.68 22.86 13.63
CA GLN A 312 -0.45 23.75 14.77
C GLN A 312 -1.26 25.06 14.64
N CYS A 313 -2.47 24.96 14.07
CA CYS A 313 -3.34 26.12 13.94
C CYS A 313 -3.87 26.54 15.31
N ARG A 314 -3.75 27.82 15.63
CA ARG A 314 -4.19 28.39 16.92
C ARG A 314 -5.71 28.53 17.03
N GLY A 315 -6.43 28.55 15.92
CA GLY A 315 -7.88 28.72 15.90
C GLY A 315 -8.53 28.15 14.65
N MET A 316 -9.84 27.90 14.72
CA MET A 316 -10.63 27.31 13.66
C MET A 316 -10.58 28.11 12.35
N ALA A 317 -10.58 29.44 12.41
CA ALA A 317 -10.52 30.29 11.21
C ALA A 317 -9.24 30.04 10.40
N ASN A 318 -8.08 29.90 11.07
CA ASN A 318 -6.81 29.62 10.41
C ASN A 318 -6.81 28.21 9.79
N LEU A 319 -7.34 27.21 10.51
CA LEU A 319 -7.47 25.86 10.00
C LEU A 319 -8.39 25.81 8.77
N LEU A 320 -9.55 26.45 8.83
CA LEU A 320 -10.51 26.49 7.72
C LEU A 320 -9.97 27.24 6.50
N ALA A 321 -9.16 28.27 6.67
CA ALA A 321 -8.47 28.91 5.54
C ALA A 321 -7.56 27.93 4.78
N ARG A 322 -6.80 27.09 5.50
CA ARG A 322 -5.96 26.05 4.90
C ARG A 322 -6.80 24.95 4.24
N VAL A 323 -7.87 24.51 4.91
CA VAL A 323 -8.83 23.52 4.35
C VAL A 323 -9.45 24.06 3.08
N LYS A 324 -9.91 25.32 3.08
CA LYS A 324 -10.46 25.99 1.89
C LYS A 324 -9.45 26.00 0.75
N HIS A 325 -8.23 26.45 1.00
CA HIS A 325 -7.17 26.47 -0.01
C HIS A 325 -6.93 25.07 -0.62
N PHE A 326 -6.84 24.04 0.24
CA PHE A 326 -6.71 22.64 -0.22
C PHE A 326 -7.89 22.25 -1.11
N MET A 327 -9.13 22.48 -0.67
CA MET A 327 -10.33 22.07 -1.40
C MET A 327 -10.50 22.83 -2.73
N ASP A 328 -10.06 24.08 -2.79
CA ASP A 328 -10.11 24.89 -4.01
C ASP A 328 -9.01 24.46 -5.04
N THR A 329 -7.91 23.86 -4.56
CA THR A 329 -6.78 23.46 -5.42
C THR A 329 -6.74 21.97 -5.77
N VAL A 330 -7.48 21.11 -5.04
CA VAL A 330 -7.42 19.65 -5.23
C VAL A 330 -8.23 19.15 -6.43
N SER A 331 -9.11 19.96 -6.97
CA SER A 331 -9.98 19.60 -8.10
C SER A 331 -9.27 19.81 -9.45
N PRO A 332 -9.27 18.82 -10.38
CA PRO A 332 -9.90 17.49 -10.29
C PRO A 332 -9.12 16.52 -9.40
N PHE A 333 -9.81 15.59 -8.73
CA PHE A 333 -9.19 14.56 -7.89
C PHE A 333 -9.41 13.14 -8.47
N PRO A 334 -8.41 12.23 -8.47
CA PRO A 334 -7.01 12.52 -8.20
C PRO A 334 -6.36 13.29 -9.35
N GLY A 335 -5.81 14.47 -9.07
CA GLY A 335 -5.06 15.28 -10.03
C GLY A 335 -3.55 15.18 -9.79
N ASN A 336 -2.77 15.55 -10.79
CA ASN A 336 -1.31 15.65 -10.66
C ASN A 336 -0.96 16.92 -9.87
N GLY A 337 -0.20 16.80 -8.77
CA GLY A 337 0.44 17.95 -8.13
C GLY A 337 -0.18 18.50 -6.83
N TYR A 338 -1.30 17.95 -6.33
CA TYR A 338 -1.87 18.39 -5.05
C TYR A 338 -1.10 17.88 -3.81
N GLY A 339 0.10 18.06 -3.71
CA GLY A 339 0.97 17.76 -2.56
C GLY A 339 2.26 18.53 -2.65
N THR A 340 2.46 19.18 -3.80
CA THR A 340 3.67 19.95 -4.12
C THR A 340 3.39 21.44 -4.32
N ALA A 341 2.14 21.90 -4.26
CA ALA A 341 1.83 23.33 -4.32
C ALA A 341 2.53 24.03 -3.13
N LYS A 342 3.47 24.89 -3.44
CA LYS A 342 4.07 25.81 -2.47
C LYS A 342 2.95 26.68 -1.90
N VAL A 343 2.86 26.73 -0.58
CA VAL A 343 1.99 27.65 0.16
C VAL A 343 2.49 29.07 -0.03
#